data_a048590487f5395802403ceb450aac35
#
_entry.id   a048590487f5395802403ceb450aac35
#
_cell.length_a   1.000
_cell.length_b   1.000
_cell.length_c   1.000
_cell.angle_alpha   90.00
_cell.angle_beta   90.00
_cell.angle_gamma   90.00
#
_symmetry.space_group_name_H-M   'P 1'
#
loop_
_entity.id
_entity.type
_entity.pdbx_description
1 polymer ?
#
loop_
_entity_poly.entity_id
_entity_poly.type
_entity_poly.pdbx_seq_one_letter_code
_entity_poly.pdbx_strand_id
1 'polypeptide(L)'
;AYEGDITIIPSADGMLTLPAVEVQRCVSKISYHITVTPAVADIELRSVQLLSVPRSVSVFDMAAAPSDDPDDYTDCPEVELSGQQAAGDCYLLPNMQGTVAAITDQRQKNPENAPANASYLLIRAVRGSKVLAYYIYLGGNNTSDFNVRANVHYRFNILILGDSEVDTRISSYAVNVHDTYEENSVGGYCTYNPFQMLAVEIDGSPAPLTLRGRIGVAQGNAGAFCLNGSPVGEGRDLTLPEQPGPNVFGVNYAPGIYTTVNSQVVYTVTVEDDAGFAQSFDIGHRFANRLDVYIHSATAENGNGTVTVAGALYDVE
;
A
#
# COMPACT_ATOMS: atom_id res chain seq x y z
N ALA A 1 4.04 36.14 12.21
CA ALA A 1 4.89 37.21 11.66
C ALA A 1 4.13 38.53 11.71
N TYR A 2 4.84 39.63 11.83
CA TYR A 2 4.32 40.99 11.79
C TYR A 2 5.17 41.81 10.84
N GLU A 3 4.52 42.48 9.92
CA GLU A 3 5.12 43.47 9.02
C GLU A 3 4.30 44.76 9.11
N GLY A 4 4.93 45.84 9.54
CA GLY A 4 4.29 47.15 9.64
C GLY A 4 5.06 48.14 10.52
N ASP A 5 4.74 49.39 10.39
CA ASP A 5 5.30 50.49 11.15
C ASP A 5 4.61 50.58 12.54
N ILE A 6 5.44 50.60 13.61
CA ILE A 6 4.93 50.86 14.95
C ILE A 6 5.17 52.32 15.28
N THR A 7 4.14 53.11 15.42
CA THR A 7 4.24 54.46 15.89
C THR A 7 4.34 54.51 17.40
N ILE A 8 5.46 55.01 17.92
CA ILE A 8 5.70 55.13 19.35
C ILE A 8 5.30 56.54 19.75
N ILE A 9 4.27 56.65 20.61
CA ILE A 9 3.82 57.92 21.16
C ILE A 9 4.24 57.94 22.65
N PRO A 10 5.24 58.78 23.05
CA PRO A 10 5.58 58.94 24.47
C PRO A 10 4.43 59.58 25.23
N SER A 11 4.09 59.04 26.37
CA SER A 11 3.13 59.70 27.30
C SER A 11 3.80 60.85 28.04
N ALA A 12 2.98 61.75 28.60
CA ALA A 12 3.50 62.96 29.29
C ALA A 12 4.34 62.65 30.53
N ASP A 13 4.27 61.47 31.08
CA ASP A 13 5.06 60.94 32.21
C ASP A 13 6.35 60.20 31.78
N GLY A 14 6.67 60.22 30.48
CA GLY A 14 7.85 59.54 29.93
C GLY A 14 7.75 58.03 29.79
N MET A 15 6.60 57.44 30.07
CA MET A 15 6.36 56.04 29.83
C MET A 15 6.06 55.78 28.37
N LEU A 16 6.70 54.77 27.82
CA LEU A 16 6.54 54.30 26.45
C LEU A 16 5.50 53.16 26.43
N THR A 17 4.31 53.42 25.90
CA THR A 17 3.33 52.34 25.70
C THR A 17 3.40 51.90 24.25
N LEU A 18 3.85 50.68 24.04
CA LEU A 18 3.83 50.07 22.71
C LEU A 18 2.43 49.48 22.42
N PRO A 19 1.93 49.64 21.22
CA PRO A 19 0.69 48.97 20.83
C PRO A 19 0.87 47.43 20.93
N ALA A 20 -0.20 46.74 21.22
CA ALA A 20 -0.23 45.30 21.21
C ALA A 20 0.11 44.78 19.81
N VAL A 21 1.07 43.92 19.69
CA VAL A 21 1.41 43.24 18.43
C VAL A 21 0.72 41.90 18.42
N GLU A 22 -0.20 41.72 17.50
CA GLU A 22 -0.86 40.44 17.28
C GLU A 22 0.03 39.55 16.40
N VAL A 23 0.29 38.34 16.88
CA VAL A 23 1.02 37.31 16.14
C VAL A 23 0.10 36.10 15.89
N GLN A 24 0.17 35.58 14.69
CA GLN A 24 -0.56 34.38 14.31
C GLN A 24 0.38 33.20 14.15
N ARG A 25 -0.12 32.01 14.48
CA ARG A 25 0.62 30.77 14.20
C ARG A 25 0.64 30.51 12.70
N CYS A 26 1.79 30.16 12.16
CA CYS A 26 1.94 29.79 10.76
C CYS A 26 1.46 28.35 10.46
N VAL A 27 1.05 27.61 11.46
CA VAL A 27 0.62 26.22 11.33
C VAL A 27 -0.82 26.03 11.79
N SER A 28 -1.45 25.02 11.25
CA SER A 28 -2.71 24.48 11.71
C SER A 28 -2.49 23.23 12.54
N LYS A 29 -3.35 22.99 13.51
CA LYS A 29 -3.40 21.77 14.28
C LYS A 29 -4.56 20.91 13.77
N ILE A 30 -4.29 19.65 13.53
CA ILE A 30 -5.29 18.62 13.24
C ILE A 30 -5.33 17.66 14.42
N SER A 31 -6.49 17.52 15.04
CA SER A 31 -6.75 16.44 16.00
C SER A 31 -7.73 15.47 15.38
N TYR A 32 -7.39 14.19 15.38
CA TYR A 32 -8.27 13.15 14.90
C TYR A 32 -8.62 12.16 16.01
N HIS A 33 -9.83 11.66 15.94
CA HIS A 33 -10.32 10.55 16.73
C HIS A 33 -11.04 9.58 15.80
N ILE A 34 -10.49 8.38 15.66
CA ILE A 34 -10.98 7.32 14.75
C ILE A 34 -11.64 6.25 15.62
N THR A 35 -12.84 5.82 15.24
CA THR A 35 -13.57 4.75 15.92
C THR A 35 -14.17 3.80 14.89
N VAL A 36 -13.88 2.52 15.01
CA VAL A 36 -14.57 1.46 14.27
C VAL A 36 -15.84 1.10 15.04
N THR A 37 -16.98 1.07 14.37
CA THR A 37 -18.26 0.75 15.04
C THR A 37 -18.34 -0.74 15.40
N PRO A 38 -19.09 -1.09 16.47
CA PRO A 38 -19.28 -2.49 16.86
C PRO A 38 -19.88 -3.38 15.77
N ALA A 39 -20.63 -2.80 14.82
CA ALA A 39 -21.25 -3.53 13.72
C ALA A 39 -20.21 -4.10 12.71
N VAL A 40 -19.00 -3.54 12.70
CA VAL A 40 -17.89 -3.94 11.83
C VAL A 40 -16.61 -4.14 12.64
N ALA A 41 -16.74 -4.73 13.82
CA ALA A 41 -15.65 -4.95 14.78
C ALA A 41 -14.53 -5.88 14.26
N ASP A 42 -14.72 -6.50 13.10
CA ASP A 42 -13.73 -7.27 12.35
C ASP A 42 -12.81 -6.40 11.49
N ILE A 43 -13.03 -5.07 11.44
CA ILE A 43 -12.11 -4.12 10.85
C ILE A 43 -11.06 -3.71 11.89
N GLU A 44 -9.80 -3.87 11.57
CA GLU A 44 -8.66 -3.47 12.40
C GLU A 44 -7.90 -2.32 11.77
N LEU A 45 -7.69 -1.24 12.53
CA LEU A 45 -6.86 -0.11 12.11
C LEU A 45 -5.40 -0.56 11.99
N ARG A 46 -4.70 -0.07 10.96
CA ARG A 46 -3.28 -0.33 10.73
C ARG A 46 -2.42 0.92 10.82
N SER A 47 -2.88 1.98 10.19
CA SER A 47 -2.13 3.23 10.19
C SER A 47 -2.98 4.44 9.88
N VAL A 48 -2.43 5.62 10.17
CA VAL A 48 -2.91 6.90 9.68
C VAL A 48 -1.73 7.72 9.20
N GLN A 49 -1.91 8.41 8.09
CA GLN A 49 -0.89 9.24 7.47
C GLN A 49 -1.52 10.55 6.99
N LEU A 50 -0.81 11.66 7.18
CA LEU A 50 -1.18 12.94 6.62
C LEU A 50 -0.40 13.16 5.32
N LEU A 51 -1.11 13.33 4.21
CA LEU A 51 -0.54 13.44 2.88
C LEU A 51 -0.82 14.80 2.25
N SER A 52 -0.02 15.12 1.23
CA SER A 52 -0.10 16.36 0.46
C SER A 52 0.01 17.60 1.35
N VAL A 53 1.09 17.69 2.12
CA VAL A 53 1.38 18.81 3.02
C VAL A 53 2.33 19.77 2.33
N PRO A 54 2.02 21.09 2.25
CA PRO A 54 2.96 22.06 1.68
C PRO A 54 4.30 22.08 2.40
N ARG A 55 5.40 22.08 1.65
CA ARG A 55 6.78 22.15 2.19
C ARG A 55 7.13 23.55 2.70
N SER A 56 6.49 24.57 2.14
CA SER A 56 6.74 25.97 2.49
C SER A 56 5.51 26.83 2.37
N VAL A 57 5.48 27.95 3.09
CA VAL A 57 4.44 28.97 3.01
C VAL A 57 5.07 30.33 3.29
N SER A 58 4.53 31.39 2.65
CA SER A 58 4.88 32.75 2.99
C SER A 58 4.34 33.12 4.38
N VAL A 59 5.19 33.52 5.30
CA VAL A 59 4.76 33.95 6.64
C VAL A 59 3.98 35.27 6.64
N PHE A 60 4.09 36.06 5.57
CA PHE A 60 3.38 37.33 5.40
C PHE A 60 2.11 37.20 4.56
N ASP A 61 1.97 36.10 3.80
CA ASP A 61 0.78 35.79 3.04
C ASP A 61 0.41 34.30 3.16
N MET A 62 -0.09 33.94 4.33
CA MET A 62 -0.51 32.56 4.62
C MET A 62 -1.80 32.13 3.93
N ALA A 63 -2.44 33.05 3.22
CA ALA A 63 -3.64 32.78 2.41
C ALA A 63 -3.32 32.82 0.91
N ALA A 64 -2.06 32.89 0.53
CA ALA A 64 -1.63 32.84 -0.87
C ALA A 64 -2.20 31.60 -1.58
N ALA A 65 -2.37 31.72 -2.88
CA ALA A 65 -2.75 30.59 -3.72
C ALA A 65 -1.73 29.44 -3.56
N PRO A 66 -2.19 28.19 -3.51
CA PRO A 66 -1.31 27.04 -3.39
C PRO A 66 -0.50 26.86 -4.67
N SER A 67 0.63 26.17 -4.56
CA SER A 67 1.38 25.72 -5.72
C SER A 67 0.65 24.63 -6.48
N ASP A 68 0.72 24.65 -7.80
CA ASP A 68 0.25 23.59 -8.67
C ASP A 68 1.30 22.48 -8.86
N ASP A 69 2.57 22.73 -8.43
CA ASP A 69 3.67 21.78 -8.55
C ASP A 69 3.59 20.75 -7.41
N PRO A 70 3.42 19.46 -7.72
CA PRO A 70 3.37 18.40 -6.71
C PRO A 70 4.68 18.27 -5.91
N ASP A 71 5.82 18.70 -6.45
CA ASP A 71 7.11 18.67 -5.76
C ASP A 71 7.19 19.66 -4.58
N ASP A 72 6.28 20.65 -4.52
CA ASP A 72 6.14 21.57 -3.40
C ASP A 72 5.40 20.97 -2.20
N TYR A 73 4.97 19.73 -2.31
CA TYR A 73 4.27 18.98 -1.26
C TYR A 73 5.11 17.82 -0.75
N THR A 74 4.73 17.31 0.41
CA THR A 74 5.36 16.15 1.04
C THR A 74 4.32 15.38 1.85
N ASP A 75 4.60 14.11 2.07
CA ASP A 75 3.81 13.25 2.94
C ASP A 75 4.50 13.16 4.30
N CYS A 76 3.69 13.19 5.37
CA CYS A 76 4.18 12.94 6.70
C CYS A 76 4.47 11.45 6.90
N PRO A 77 5.34 11.10 7.85
CA PRO A 77 5.53 9.71 8.22
C PRO A 77 4.21 9.04 8.61
N GLU A 78 4.07 7.78 8.25
CA GLU A 78 2.97 6.94 8.67
C GLU A 78 3.02 6.70 10.18
N VAL A 79 1.86 6.77 10.84
CA VAL A 79 1.70 6.46 12.25
C VAL A 79 1.00 5.11 12.36
N GLU A 80 1.70 4.12 12.88
CA GLU A 80 1.14 2.80 13.12
C GLU A 80 0.00 2.85 14.15
N LEU A 81 -1.06 2.14 13.87
CA LEU A 81 -2.23 1.99 14.72
C LEU A 81 -2.49 0.52 15.01
N SER A 82 -3.26 0.28 16.05
CA SER A 82 -3.74 -1.07 16.37
C SER A 82 -5.13 -1.02 17.00
N GLY A 83 -5.91 -2.07 16.77
CA GLY A 83 -7.25 -2.20 17.33
C GLY A 83 -8.29 -1.37 16.58
N GLN A 84 -9.30 -0.88 17.29
CA GLN A 84 -10.52 -0.31 16.73
C GLN A 84 -10.70 1.17 17.05
N GLN A 85 -9.79 1.76 17.79
CA GLN A 85 -9.83 3.17 18.17
C GLN A 85 -8.42 3.76 18.11
N ALA A 86 -8.33 4.98 17.62
CA ALA A 86 -7.10 5.74 17.59
C ALA A 86 -7.39 7.22 17.75
N ALA A 87 -6.45 7.94 18.35
CA ALA A 87 -6.51 9.41 18.42
C ALA A 87 -5.09 9.97 18.34
N GLY A 88 -4.97 11.14 17.75
CA GLY A 88 -3.69 11.81 17.63
C GLY A 88 -3.82 13.25 17.18
N ASP A 89 -2.67 13.88 17.16
CA ASP A 89 -2.52 15.26 16.71
C ASP A 89 -1.41 15.34 15.67
N CYS A 90 -1.62 16.14 14.63
CA CYS A 90 -0.61 16.50 13.66
C CYS A 90 -0.66 18.00 13.35
N TYR A 91 0.41 18.50 12.76
CA TYR A 91 0.53 19.90 12.39
C TYR A 91 0.97 20.01 10.95
N LEU A 92 0.38 20.97 10.23
CA LEU A 92 0.75 21.25 8.85
C LEU A 92 0.73 22.75 8.55
N LEU A 93 1.43 23.15 7.52
CA LEU A 93 1.37 24.49 6.95
C LEU A 93 0.01 24.71 6.27
N PRO A 94 -0.44 25.96 6.12
CA PRO A 94 -1.66 26.28 5.39
C PRO A 94 -1.62 25.73 3.96
N ASN A 95 -2.77 25.19 3.54
CA ASN A 95 -2.97 24.69 2.18
C ASN A 95 -4.32 25.20 1.67
N MET A 96 -4.30 26.23 0.83
CA MET A 96 -5.49 26.96 0.40
C MET A 96 -6.02 26.46 -0.95
N GLN A 97 -6.46 25.21 -1.01
CA GLN A 97 -6.87 24.50 -2.23
C GLN A 97 -8.25 24.90 -2.76
N GLY A 98 -8.91 25.86 -2.10
CA GLY A 98 -10.16 26.44 -2.58
C GLY A 98 -11.40 25.65 -2.17
N THR A 99 -12.46 25.89 -2.94
CA THR A 99 -13.79 25.32 -2.69
C THR A 99 -14.36 24.75 -3.99
N VAL A 100 -14.80 23.50 -3.97
CA VAL A 100 -15.49 22.85 -5.09
C VAL A 100 -17.00 22.88 -4.80
N ALA A 101 -17.69 23.92 -5.26
CA ALA A 101 -19.09 24.18 -4.93
C ALA A 101 -20.06 23.07 -5.39
N ALA A 102 -19.69 22.26 -6.35
CA ALA A 102 -20.48 21.13 -6.83
C ALA A 102 -20.61 19.99 -5.81
N ILE A 103 -19.70 19.91 -4.84
CA ILE A 103 -19.70 18.88 -3.80
C ILE A 103 -20.69 19.28 -2.70
N THR A 104 -21.83 18.62 -2.66
CA THR A 104 -22.90 18.84 -1.68
C THR A 104 -23.10 17.69 -0.70
N ASP A 105 -22.59 16.50 -1.05
CA ASP A 105 -22.58 15.29 -0.20
C ASP A 105 -21.14 15.02 0.29
N GLN A 106 -20.99 14.67 1.56
CA GLN A 106 -19.68 14.37 2.14
C GLN A 106 -18.96 13.22 1.45
N ARG A 107 -19.66 12.25 0.87
CA ARG A 107 -19.08 11.12 0.12
C ARG A 107 -18.40 11.57 -1.17
N GLN A 108 -18.84 12.69 -1.73
CA GLN A 108 -18.22 13.29 -2.91
C GLN A 108 -16.94 14.07 -2.59
N LYS A 109 -16.61 14.29 -1.31
CA LYS A 109 -15.30 14.82 -0.89
C LYS A 109 -14.27 13.68 -0.85
N ASN A 110 -13.92 13.20 -2.02
CA ASN A 110 -13.19 12.00 -2.31
C ASN A 110 -12.01 12.27 -3.28
N PRO A 111 -11.14 11.31 -3.55
CA PRO A 111 -10.00 11.48 -4.45
C PRO A 111 -10.36 11.93 -5.87
N GLU A 112 -11.50 11.50 -6.39
CA GLU A 112 -11.95 11.85 -7.75
C GLU A 112 -12.32 13.34 -7.90
N ASN A 113 -12.87 13.94 -6.85
CA ASN A 113 -13.41 15.29 -6.89
C ASN A 113 -12.54 16.33 -6.18
N ALA A 114 -11.54 15.89 -5.43
CA ALA A 114 -10.66 16.79 -4.69
C ALA A 114 -9.68 17.50 -5.63
N PRO A 115 -9.24 18.73 -5.30
CA PRO A 115 -8.07 19.34 -5.94
C PRO A 115 -6.84 18.43 -5.77
N ALA A 116 -5.99 18.39 -6.80
CA ALA A 116 -4.86 17.44 -6.88
C ALA A 116 -3.93 17.46 -5.64
N ASN A 117 -3.67 18.65 -5.11
CA ASN A 117 -2.76 18.84 -3.98
C ASN A 117 -3.50 19.14 -2.66
N ALA A 118 -4.79 18.75 -2.55
CA ALA A 118 -5.54 18.91 -1.31
C ALA A 118 -5.03 17.97 -0.22
N SER A 119 -4.77 18.51 0.98
CA SER A 119 -4.28 17.71 2.11
C SER A 119 -5.38 16.81 2.67
N TYR A 120 -5.01 15.58 3.01
CA TYR A 120 -5.93 14.59 3.55
C TYR A 120 -5.27 13.64 4.56
N LEU A 121 -6.08 13.05 5.43
CA LEU A 121 -5.69 11.90 6.23
C LEU A 121 -6.05 10.63 5.46
N LEU A 122 -5.08 9.75 5.29
CA LEU A 122 -5.25 8.41 4.77
C LEU A 122 -5.22 7.44 5.94
N ILE A 123 -6.33 6.73 6.15
CA ILE A 123 -6.44 5.73 7.21
C ILE A 123 -6.42 4.37 6.54
N ARG A 124 -5.48 3.52 6.97
CA ARG A 124 -5.42 2.12 6.55
C ARG A 124 -6.06 1.24 7.60
N ALA A 125 -6.81 0.28 7.13
CA ALA A 125 -7.36 -0.78 7.96
C ALA A 125 -7.33 -2.10 7.19
N VAL A 126 -7.56 -3.20 7.88
CA VAL A 126 -7.72 -4.52 7.27
C VAL A 126 -8.99 -5.18 7.77
N ARG A 127 -9.61 -5.96 6.89
CA ARG A 127 -10.74 -6.83 7.19
C ARG A 127 -10.48 -8.21 6.59
N GLY A 128 -9.99 -9.14 7.40
CA GLY A 128 -9.46 -10.39 6.87
C GLY A 128 -8.24 -10.14 5.97
N SER A 129 -8.29 -10.59 4.71
CA SER A 129 -7.24 -10.34 3.70
C SER A 129 -7.40 -9.01 2.96
N LYS A 130 -8.51 -8.31 3.15
CA LYS A 130 -8.80 -7.07 2.43
C LYS A 130 -8.14 -5.88 3.10
N VAL A 131 -7.40 -5.10 2.33
CA VAL A 131 -6.85 -3.79 2.74
C VAL A 131 -7.87 -2.72 2.41
N LEU A 132 -8.11 -1.84 3.37
CA LEU A 132 -9.05 -0.73 3.27
C LEU A 132 -8.29 0.58 3.38
N ALA A 133 -8.58 1.52 2.52
CA ALA A 133 -8.05 2.88 2.54
C ALA A 133 -9.20 3.89 2.61
N TYR A 134 -9.22 4.71 3.66
CA TYR A 134 -10.21 5.74 3.86
C TYR A 134 -9.58 7.11 3.67
N TYR A 135 -10.14 7.91 2.77
CA TYR A 135 -9.64 9.24 2.40
C TYR A 135 -10.45 10.32 3.11
N ILE A 136 -9.84 11.05 4.03
CA ILE A 136 -10.49 12.12 4.79
C ILE A 136 -9.84 13.46 4.44
N TYR A 137 -10.39 14.13 3.44
CA TYR A 137 -9.90 15.44 3.00
C TYR A 137 -10.13 16.52 4.04
N LEU A 138 -9.09 17.31 4.30
CA LEU A 138 -9.13 18.42 5.24
C LEU A 138 -9.90 19.61 4.66
N GLY A 139 -10.26 20.56 5.54
CA GLY A 139 -10.96 21.80 5.15
C GLY A 139 -11.94 22.28 6.20
N GLY A 140 -12.61 23.37 5.93
CA GLY A 140 -13.53 24.01 6.86
C GLY A 140 -14.91 23.34 6.97
N ASN A 141 -15.24 22.38 6.09
CA ASN A 141 -16.47 21.61 6.14
C ASN A 141 -16.28 20.20 5.59
N ASN A 142 -17.32 19.36 5.69
CA ASN A 142 -17.30 17.97 5.26
C ASN A 142 -17.57 17.77 3.75
N THR A 143 -17.79 18.85 3.00
CA THR A 143 -18.19 18.78 1.59
C THR A 143 -17.20 19.53 0.71
N SER A 144 -17.45 20.80 0.46
CA SER A 144 -16.87 21.58 -0.62
C SER A 144 -15.55 22.30 -0.32
N ASP A 145 -15.22 22.57 0.95
CA ASP A 145 -14.04 23.37 1.33
C ASP A 145 -12.80 22.50 1.56
N PHE A 146 -11.74 22.75 0.80
CA PHE A 146 -10.44 22.09 0.89
C PHE A 146 -9.35 23.02 1.46
N ASN A 147 -9.73 24.15 2.06
CA ASN A 147 -8.79 25.11 2.62
C ASN A 147 -8.35 24.70 4.03
N VAL A 148 -7.06 24.52 4.21
CA VAL A 148 -6.43 24.41 5.53
C VAL A 148 -5.82 25.77 5.87
N ARG A 149 -6.46 26.52 6.77
CA ARG A 149 -6.07 27.88 7.15
C ARG A 149 -5.10 27.87 8.31
N ALA A 150 -4.12 28.77 8.28
CA ALA A 150 -3.20 29.00 9.40
C ALA A 150 -3.96 29.34 10.70
N ASN A 151 -3.33 29.01 11.83
CA ASN A 151 -3.84 29.31 13.18
C ASN A 151 -5.23 28.71 13.50
N VAL A 152 -5.64 27.65 12.78
CA VAL A 152 -6.90 26.94 13.01
C VAL A 152 -6.64 25.58 13.62
N HIS A 153 -7.50 25.19 14.56
CA HIS A 153 -7.52 23.84 15.11
C HIS A 153 -8.71 23.06 14.52
N TYR A 154 -8.41 22.13 13.64
CA TYR A 154 -9.39 21.22 13.04
C TYR A 154 -9.53 19.98 13.94
N ARG A 155 -10.76 19.52 14.16
CA ARG A 155 -11.07 18.33 14.94
C ARG A 155 -11.91 17.38 14.09
N PHE A 156 -11.39 16.19 13.86
CA PHE A 156 -12.04 15.15 13.07
C PHE A 156 -12.47 14.01 13.99
N ASN A 157 -13.78 13.78 14.06
CA ASN A 157 -14.34 12.57 14.65
C ASN A 157 -14.73 11.66 13.49
N ILE A 158 -13.95 10.61 13.28
CA ILE A 158 -14.05 9.70 12.13
C ILE A 158 -14.67 8.41 12.62
N LEU A 159 -15.82 8.08 12.08
CA LEU A 159 -16.54 6.87 12.43
C LEU A 159 -16.52 5.91 11.24
N ILE A 160 -15.84 4.78 11.39
CA ILE A 160 -15.78 3.73 10.37
C ILE A 160 -17.01 2.84 10.52
N LEU A 161 -17.87 2.88 9.50
CA LEU A 161 -19.15 2.19 9.46
C LEU A 161 -19.13 0.91 8.62
N GLY A 162 -18.08 0.73 7.79
CA GLY A 162 -17.96 -0.40 6.88
C GLY A 162 -16.84 -0.24 5.86
N ASP A 163 -16.82 -1.16 4.92
CA ASP A 163 -15.88 -1.26 3.81
C ASP A 163 -16.58 -1.18 2.44
N SER A 164 -17.78 -0.63 2.41
CA SER A 164 -18.57 -0.56 1.18
C SER A 164 -18.06 0.57 0.28
N GLU A 165 -17.65 0.23 -0.94
CA GLU A 165 -17.23 1.15 -2.00
C GLU A 165 -18.38 2.04 -2.53
N VAL A 166 -19.61 1.87 -2.04
CA VAL A 166 -20.70 2.85 -2.23
C VAL A 166 -20.33 4.19 -1.59
N ASP A 167 -19.49 4.19 -0.56
CA ASP A 167 -18.81 5.38 -0.08
C ASP A 167 -17.51 5.56 -0.87
N THR A 168 -17.52 6.44 -1.84
CA THR A 168 -16.40 6.70 -2.76
C THR A 168 -15.17 7.34 -2.11
N ARG A 169 -15.18 7.51 -0.77
CA ARG A 169 -14.00 7.82 0.04
C ARG A 169 -13.24 6.56 0.47
N ILE A 170 -13.73 5.38 0.12
CA ILE A 170 -13.15 4.09 0.48
C ILE A 170 -12.66 3.41 -0.79
N SER A 171 -11.41 2.97 -0.81
CA SER A 171 -10.92 1.98 -1.75
C SER A 171 -10.57 0.70 -1.01
N SER A 172 -10.69 -0.43 -1.67
CA SER A 172 -10.36 -1.72 -1.08
C SER A 172 -9.74 -2.66 -2.08
N TYR A 173 -8.73 -3.40 -1.65
CA TYR A 173 -8.09 -4.44 -2.43
C TYR A 173 -7.62 -5.57 -1.51
N ALA A 174 -7.47 -6.76 -2.07
CA ALA A 174 -6.81 -7.87 -1.41
C ALA A 174 -5.67 -8.37 -2.29
N VAL A 175 -4.57 -8.75 -1.66
CA VAL A 175 -3.44 -9.40 -2.32
C VAL A 175 -3.41 -10.83 -1.85
N ASN A 176 -3.42 -11.76 -2.81
CA ASN A 176 -3.24 -13.18 -2.57
C ASN A 176 -2.00 -13.66 -3.34
N VAL A 177 -1.07 -14.27 -2.62
CA VAL A 177 0.17 -14.81 -3.21
C VAL A 177 0.20 -16.30 -2.95
N HIS A 178 0.25 -17.08 -4.01
CA HIS A 178 0.26 -18.53 -3.89
C HIS A 178 1.09 -19.18 -4.99
N ASP A 179 1.47 -20.42 -4.72
CA ASP A 179 2.14 -21.29 -5.67
C ASP A 179 1.09 -22.10 -6.44
N THR A 180 1.14 -22.04 -7.76
CA THR A 180 0.15 -22.69 -8.64
C THR A 180 0.59 -24.05 -9.14
N TYR A 181 1.71 -24.59 -8.61
CA TYR A 181 2.26 -25.87 -9.09
C TYR A 181 1.26 -27.03 -8.99
N GLU A 182 0.48 -27.11 -7.91
CA GLU A 182 -0.48 -28.21 -7.70
C GLU A 182 -1.66 -28.16 -8.65
N GLU A 183 -2.05 -26.99 -9.11
CA GLU A 183 -3.20 -26.81 -10.00
C GLU A 183 -2.91 -27.18 -11.45
N ASN A 184 -1.65 -27.15 -11.86
CA ASN A 184 -1.21 -27.43 -13.23
C ASN A 184 -0.76 -28.87 -13.47
N SER A 185 -0.93 -29.77 -12.52
CA SER A 185 -0.66 -31.20 -12.70
C SER A 185 -1.75 -31.88 -13.55
N VAL A 186 -1.94 -31.38 -14.79
CA VAL A 186 -2.88 -31.95 -15.72
C VAL A 186 -2.31 -33.21 -16.35
N GLY A 187 -2.90 -34.34 -16.02
CA GLY A 187 -2.90 -35.49 -16.90
C GLY A 187 -1.70 -36.40 -16.84
N GLY A 188 -1.15 -36.61 -15.66
CA GLY A 188 -0.35 -37.82 -15.43
C GLY A 188 0.94 -37.96 -16.24
N TYR A 189 1.55 -36.89 -16.65
CA TYR A 189 2.88 -36.93 -17.24
C TYR A 189 3.92 -36.73 -16.16
N CYS A 190 4.85 -37.65 -16.08
CA CYS A 190 6.07 -37.45 -15.36
C CYS A 190 6.89 -36.38 -16.07
N THR A 191 6.72 -35.16 -15.68
CA THR A 191 7.64 -34.11 -16.06
C THR A 191 8.50 -33.80 -14.84
N TYR A 192 9.81 -33.99 -14.97
CA TYR A 192 10.74 -33.22 -14.19
C TYR A 192 10.41 -31.77 -14.50
N ASN A 193 9.61 -31.16 -13.66
CA ASN A 193 9.23 -29.77 -13.86
C ASN A 193 10.01 -28.92 -12.85
N PRO A 194 11.16 -28.37 -13.26
CA PRO A 194 11.91 -27.44 -12.42
C PRO A 194 11.21 -26.08 -12.30
N PHE A 195 10.07 -25.94 -12.96
CA PHE A 195 9.32 -24.71 -12.99
C PHE A 195 8.13 -24.77 -12.06
N GLN A 196 8.04 -23.78 -11.19
CA GLN A 196 6.81 -23.46 -10.48
C GLN A 196 6.24 -22.15 -11.01
N MET A 197 4.97 -21.97 -10.79
CA MET A 197 4.30 -20.73 -11.11
C MET A 197 3.94 -20.05 -9.80
N LEU A 198 4.43 -18.83 -9.63
CA LEU A 198 4.01 -17.92 -8.59
C LEU A 198 2.86 -17.07 -9.12
N ALA A 199 1.75 -17.06 -8.44
CA ALA A 199 0.65 -16.15 -8.74
C ALA A 199 0.58 -15.06 -7.68
N VAL A 200 0.50 -13.82 -8.14
CA VAL A 200 0.17 -12.65 -7.33
C VAL A 200 -1.17 -12.12 -7.84
N GLU A 201 -2.21 -12.38 -7.10
CA GLU A 201 -3.58 -11.99 -7.46
C GLU A 201 -3.96 -10.72 -6.69
N ILE A 202 -4.54 -9.77 -7.40
CA ILE A 202 -5.10 -8.56 -6.82
C ILE A 202 -6.60 -8.59 -7.06
N ASP A 203 -7.38 -8.61 -5.98
CA ASP A 203 -8.83 -8.53 -6.00
C ASP A 203 -9.27 -7.15 -5.51
N GLY A 204 -10.27 -6.56 -6.15
CA GLY A 204 -10.70 -5.19 -5.90
C GLY A 204 -9.85 -4.15 -6.63
N SER A 205 -9.97 -2.89 -6.23
CA SER A 205 -9.25 -1.78 -6.84
C SER A 205 -8.51 -0.96 -5.79
N PRO A 206 -7.17 -0.87 -5.85
CA PRO A 206 -6.43 0.00 -4.96
C PRO A 206 -6.59 1.49 -5.33
N ALA A 207 -7.09 1.82 -6.53
CA ALA A 207 -7.16 3.19 -7.01
C ALA A 207 -7.78 4.17 -5.99
N PRO A 208 -7.23 5.37 -5.83
CA PRO A 208 -6.18 5.98 -6.67
C PRO A 208 -4.74 5.54 -6.37
N LEU A 209 -4.52 4.64 -5.39
CA LEU A 209 -3.21 4.11 -5.08
C LEU A 209 -2.75 3.14 -6.17
N THR A 210 -1.44 3.10 -6.40
CA THR A 210 -0.79 2.15 -7.30
C THR A 210 0.01 1.13 -6.51
N LEU A 211 0.01 -0.13 -6.94
CA LEU A 211 0.73 -1.19 -6.27
C LEU A 211 2.05 -1.49 -6.99
N ARG A 212 3.08 -1.76 -6.20
CA ARG A 212 4.39 -2.24 -6.65
C ARG A 212 4.69 -3.58 -6.00
N GLY A 213 5.19 -4.52 -6.79
CA GLY A 213 5.60 -5.82 -6.31
C GLY A 213 7.12 -5.96 -6.28
N ARG A 214 7.64 -6.70 -5.31
CA ARG A 214 9.04 -7.09 -5.24
C ARG A 214 9.15 -8.52 -4.73
N ILE A 215 10.06 -9.30 -5.31
CA ILE A 215 10.40 -10.64 -4.84
C ILE A 215 11.85 -10.65 -4.34
N GLY A 216 12.08 -11.29 -3.22
CA GLY A 216 13.40 -11.54 -2.66
C GLY A 216 13.54 -12.97 -2.15
N VAL A 217 14.74 -13.45 -1.93
CA VAL A 217 14.99 -14.77 -1.32
C VAL A 217 15.24 -14.57 0.17
N ALA A 218 14.31 -15.05 0.99
CA ALA A 218 14.43 -14.96 2.44
C ALA A 218 15.33 -16.07 3.02
N GLN A 219 15.28 -17.28 2.42
CA GLN A 219 16.09 -18.42 2.83
C GLN A 219 16.47 -19.26 1.64
N GLY A 220 17.73 -19.68 1.58
CA GLY A 220 18.29 -20.50 0.52
C GLY A 220 19.34 -19.78 -0.31
N ASN A 221 19.67 -20.32 -1.47
CA ASN A 221 20.68 -19.74 -2.36
C ASN A 221 20.02 -18.73 -3.34
N ALA A 222 20.09 -17.47 -3.00
CA ALA A 222 19.54 -16.39 -3.84
C ALA A 222 20.16 -16.35 -5.26
N GLY A 223 21.42 -16.72 -5.42
CA GLY A 223 22.09 -16.73 -6.72
C GLY A 223 21.60 -17.81 -7.68
N ALA A 224 20.94 -18.83 -7.14
CA ALA A 224 20.41 -19.95 -7.91
C ALA A 224 18.94 -19.79 -8.30
N PHE A 225 18.26 -18.82 -7.71
CA PHE A 225 16.83 -18.61 -7.92
C PHE A 225 16.56 -17.65 -9.08
N CYS A 226 15.71 -18.07 -10.01
CA CYS A 226 15.34 -17.29 -11.19
C CYS A 226 13.85 -17.00 -11.23
N LEU A 227 13.51 -15.81 -11.69
CA LEU A 227 12.16 -15.39 -12.04
C LEU A 227 12.09 -15.18 -13.56
N ASN A 228 11.19 -15.89 -14.24
CA ASN A 228 11.09 -15.87 -15.71
C ASN A 228 12.45 -16.05 -16.40
N GLY A 229 13.25 -16.99 -15.90
CA GLY A 229 14.57 -17.32 -16.45
C GLY A 229 15.71 -16.36 -16.12
N SER A 230 15.47 -15.32 -15.32
CA SER A 230 16.49 -14.35 -14.92
C SER A 230 16.73 -14.40 -13.41
N PRO A 231 18.00 -14.35 -12.94
CA PRO A 231 18.33 -14.41 -11.51
C PRO A 231 17.63 -13.32 -10.72
N VAL A 232 17.15 -13.68 -9.52
CA VAL A 232 16.52 -12.75 -8.57
C VAL A 232 17.57 -11.94 -7.80
N GLY A 233 18.71 -12.55 -7.47
CA GLY A 233 19.77 -11.90 -6.70
C GLY A 233 19.28 -11.44 -5.33
N GLU A 234 19.61 -10.21 -4.94
CA GLU A 234 19.18 -9.60 -3.67
C GLU A 234 17.70 -9.15 -3.67
N GLY A 235 17.05 -9.23 -4.80
CA GLY A 235 15.63 -8.91 -4.97
C GLY A 235 15.36 -8.33 -6.35
N ARG A 236 14.13 -8.49 -6.81
CA ARG A 236 13.69 -8.08 -8.14
C ARG A 236 12.28 -7.54 -8.10
N ASP A 237 12.03 -6.46 -8.85
CA ASP A 237 10.71 -5.90 -8.99
C ASP A 237 9.81 -6.82 -9.83
N LEU A 238 8.55 -6.93 -9.40
CA LEU A 238 7.47 -7.60 -10.11
C LEU A 238 6.60 -6.54 -10.76
N THR A 239 6.36 -6.70 -12.05
CA THR A 239 5.38 -5.87 -12.75
C THR A 239 3.99 -6.39 -12.39
N LEU A 240 3.25 -5.62 -11.62
CA LEU A 240 1.85 -5.88 -11.32
C LEU A 240 0.98 -5.11 -12.31
N PRO A 241 -0.13 -5.67 -12.81
CA PRO A 241 -1.02 -4.92 -13.70
C PRO A 241 -1.78 -3.86 -12.92
N GLU A 242 -2.17 -2.83 -13.64
CA GLU A 242 -3.05 -1.78 -13.12
C GLU A 242 -4.50 -2.26 -12.92
N GLN A 243 -4.86 -3.37 -13.53
CA GLN A 243 -6.20 -3.97 -13.47
C GLN A 243 -6.22 -5.18 -12.54
N PRO A 244 -7.33 -5.45 -11.86
CA PRO A 244 -7.49 -6.66 -11.06
C PRO A 244 -7.25 -7.92 -11.88
N GLY A 245 -6.61 -8.90 -11.28
CA GLY A 245 -6.39 -10.20 -11.90
C GLY A 245 -5.11 -10.89 -11.45
N PRO A 246 -4.91 -12.15 -11.88
CA PRO A 246 -3.71 -12.90 -11.57
C PRO A 246 -2.52 -12.44 -12.42
N ASN A 247 -1.39 -12.26 -11.76
CA ASN A 247 -0.09 -12.14 -12.38
C ASN A 247 0.68 -13.42 -12.11
N VAL A 248 1.07 -14.10 -13.17
CA VAL A 248 1.75 -15.38 -13.07
C VAL A 248 3.20 -15.24 -13.52
N PHE A 249 4.12 -15.68 -12.68
CA PHE A 249 5.55 -15.63 -12.91
C PHE A 249 6.12 -17.04 -12.85
N GLY A 250 6.99 -17.41 -13.79
CA GLY A 250 7.73 -18.66 -13.73
C GLY A 250 8.84 -18.55 -12.69
N VAL A 251 8.92 -19.55 -11.80
CA VAL A 251 9.94 -19.62 -10.76
C VAL A 251 10.75 -20.89 -10.95
N ASN A 252 12.08 -20.78 -11.04
CA ASN A 252 12.94 -21.93 -11.24
C ASN A 252 14.37 -21.71 -10.71
N TYR A 253 15.15 -22.78 -10.63
CA TYR A 253 16.59 -22.67 -10.45
C TYR A 253 17.31 -22.32 -11.75
N ALA A 254 18.43 -21.64 -11.61
CA ALA A 254 19.31 -21.37 -12.74
C ALA A 254 19.80 -22.68 -13.37
N PRO A 255 19.89 -22.75 -14.71
CA PRO A 255 20.39 -23.94 -15.41
C PRO A 255 21.76 -24.37 -14.90
N GLY A 256 21.94 -25.68 -14.67
CA GLY A 256 23.17 -26.26 -14.20
C GLY A 256 23.42 -26.22 -12.68
N ILE A 257 22.51 -25.59 -11.91
CA ILE A 257 22.53 -25.66 -10.46
C ILE A 257 21.59 -26.76 -10.01
N TYR A 258 22.18 -27.84 -9.51
CA TYR A 258 21.44 -28.94 -8.93
C TYR A 258 21.35 -28.73 -7.43
N THR A 259 20.16 -28.85 -6.89
CA THR A 259 19.93 -28.81 -5.46
C THR A 259 19.91 -30.25 -4.93
N THR A 260 20.26 -30.39 -3.67
CA THR A 260 20.07 -31.67 -2.98
C THR A 260 18.57 -31.96 -2.87
N VAL A 261 18.17 -33.22 -2.92
CA VAL A 261 16.80 -33.68 -2.72
C VAL A 261 16.22 -33.01 -1.46
N ASN A 262 15.01 -32.49 -1.58
CA ASN A 262 14.29 -31.75 -0.52
C ASN A 262 14.92 -30.42 -0.07
N SER A 263 15.77 -29.81 -0.87
CA SER A 263 16.19 -28.44 -0.57
C SER A 263 14.97 -27.51 -0.62
N GLN A 264 14.94 -26.59 0.32
CA GLN A 264 13.87 -25.59 0.43
C GLN A 264 14.43 -24.21 0.18
N VAL A 265 13.71 -23.42 -0.59
CA VAL A 265 13.89 -21.99 -0.71
C VAL A 265 12.64 -21.31 -0.17
N VAL A 266 12.82 -20.32 0.65
CA VAL A 266 11.73 -19.41 1.03
C VAL A 266 11.99 -18.09 0.34
N TYR A 267 11.04 -17.66 -0.46
CA TYR A 267 11.08 -16.32 -1.05
C TYR A 267 9.94 -15.48 -0.50
N THR A 268 10.21 -14.20 -0.37
CA THR A 268 9.24 -13.22 0.12
C THR A 268 8.77 -12.39 -1.05
N VAL A 269 7.48 -12.34 -1.24
CA VAL A 269 6.82 -11.40 -2.15
C VAL A 269 6.30 -10.24 -1.30
N THR A 270 6.74 -9.04 -1.61
CA THR A 270 6.24 -7.81 -0.98
C THR A 270 5.44 -7.03 -2.00
N VAL A 271 4.23 -6.67 -1.63
CA VAL A 271 3.38 -5.77 -2.41
C VAL A 271 3.17 -4.51 -1.58
N GLU A 272 3.55 -3.38 -2.14
CA GLU A 272 3.53 -2.08 -1.48
C GLU A 272 2.72 -1.10 -2.33
N ASP A 273 1.93 -0.25 -1.70
CA ASP A 273 1.28 0.85 -2.40
C ASP A 273 2.17 2.11 -2.39
N ASP A 274 1.85 3.08 -3.25
CA ASP A 274 2.63 4.31 -3.44
C ASP A 274 2.60 5.27 -2.24
N ALA A 275 1.77 5.00 -1.23
CA ALA A 275 1.79 5.68 0.06
C ALA A 275 2.56 4.90 1.15
N GLY A 276 3.25 3.79 0.77
CA GLY A 276 4.19 3.08 1.63
C GLY A 276 3.62 1.95 2.48
N PHE A 277 2.34 1.58 2.31
CA PHE A 277 1.79 0.42 3.02
C PHE A 277 2.19 -0.87 2.32
N ALA A 278 2.92 -1.73 3.01
CA ALA A 278 3.47 -2.96 2.48
C ALA A 278 2.86 -4.21 3.13
N GLN A 279 2.60 -5.21 2.31
CA GLN A 279 2.24 -6.57 2.73
C GLN A 279 3.31 -7.54 2.23
N SER A 280 3.76 -8.45 3.09
CA SER A 280 4.78 -9.44 2.74
C SER A 280 4.24 -10.85 2.92
N PHE A 281 4.56 -11.70 1.95
CA PHE A 281 4.10 -13.08 1.87
C PHE A 281 5.30 -13.99 1.69
N ASP A 282 5.52 -14.90 2.64
CA ASP A 282 6.58 -15.89 2.57
C ASP A 282 6.06 -17.17 1.92
N ILE A 283 6.67 -17.54 0.81
CA ILE A 283 6.32 -18.72 0.03
C ILE A 283 7.47 -19.72 0.14
N GLY A 284 7.20 -20.84 0.78
CA GLY A 284 8.14 -21.95 0.87
C GLY A 284 8.06 -22.82 -0.38
N HIS A 285 9.15 -22.89 -1.13
CA HIS A 285 9.29 -23.78 -2.27
C HIS A 285 10.21 -24.93 -1.94
N ARG A 286 9.70 -26.15 -2.01
CA ARG A 286 10.48 -27.36 -1.83
C ARG A 286 10.74 -27.99 -3.20
N PHE A 287 12.01 -28.07 -3.56
CA PHE A 287 12.42 -28.82 -4.74
C PHE A 287 12.49 -30.29 -4.37
N ALA A 288 11.43 -31.01 -4.68
CA ALA A 288 11.40 -32.46 -4.57
C ALA A 288 11.55 -33.06 -5.95
N ASN A 289 12.50 -33.96 -6.10
CA ASN A 289 12.53 -34.80 -7.28
C ASN A 289 11.42 -35.86 -7.11
N ARG A 290 10.25 -35.57 -7.66
CA ARG A 290 9.17 -36.52 -7.71
C ARG A 290 9.18 -37.14 -9.12
N LEU A 291 9.48 -38.41 -9.18
CA LEU A 291 9.38 -39.22 -10.41
C LEU A 291 8.06 -39.98 -10.36
N ASP A 292 7.05 -39.49 -11.08
CA ASP A 292 5.80 -40.23 -11.32
C ASP A 292 5.98 -41.02 -12.62
N VAL A 293 6.13 -42.32 -12.51
CA VAL A 293 6.30 -43.20 -13.68
C VAL A 293 4.95 -43.69 -14.14
N TYR A 294 4.56 -43.29 -15.34
CA TYR A 294 3.37 -43.82 -16.01
C TYR A 294 3.79 -44.90 -17.00
N ILE A 295 3.14 -46.07 -16.88
CA ILE A 295 3.32 -47.16 -17.83
C ILE A 295 2.47 -46.90 -19.06
N HIS A 296 3.11 -46.50 -20.15
CA HIS A 296 2.41 -46.23 -21.40
C HIS A 296 1.97 -47.51 -22.12
N SER A 297 2.68 -48.62 -21.93
CA SER A 297 2.31 -49.93 -22.47
C SER A 297 2.87 -51.02 -21.56
N ALA A 298 2.03 -52.00 -21.29
CA ALA A 298 2.44 -53.22 -20.63
C ALA A 298 2.09 -54.36 -21.59
N THR A 299 3.07 -55.18 -21.92
CA THR A 299 2.84 -56.47 -22.64
C THR A 299 3.03 -57.57 -21.61
N ALA A 300 2.00 -58.36 -21.39
CA ALA A 300 2.08 -59.54 -20.54
C ALA A 300 2.05 -60.77 -21.49
N GLU A 301 3.14 -61.53 -21.48
CA GLU A 301 3.19 -62.86 -22.06
C GLU A 301 3.32 -63.88 -20.91
N ASN A 302 2.40 -64.82 -20.81
CA ASN A 302 2.42 -65.92 -19.86
C ASN A 302 2.51 -65.52 -18.38
N GLY A 303 1.87 -64.44 -17.99
CA GLY A 303 1.81 -63.97 -16.64
C GLY A 303 3.04 -63.17 -16.16
N ASN A 304 4.04 -63.00 -16.99
CA ASN A 304 5.18 -62.10 -16.76
C ASN A 304 5.00 -60.83 -17.60
N GLY A 305 4.79 -59.72 -16.96
CA GLY A 305 4.71 -58.43 -17.64
C GLY A 305 6.09 -57.80 -17.82
N THR A 306 6.37 -57.28 -19.01
CA THR A 306 7.51 -56.40 -19.24
C THR A 306 6.97 -54.96 -19.29
N VAL A 307 7.51 -54.12 -18.44
CA VAL A 307 7.19 -52.70 -18.42
C VAL A 307 8.34 -51.97 -19.10
N THR A 308 7.99 -51.29 -20.23
CA THR A 308 8.97 -50.42 -20.88
C THR A 308 8.68 -48.98 -20.39
N VAL A 309 9.58 -48.39 -19.68
CA VAL A 309 9.53 -47.01 -19.27
C VAL A 309 10.25 -46.20 -20.34
N ALA A 310 9.50 -45.42 -21.12
CA ALA A 310 10.08 -44.47 -22.06
C ALA A 310 10.36 -43.18 -21.33
N GLY A 311 11.60 -42.93 -21.03
CA GLY A 311 12.06 -41.69 -20.39
C GLY A 311 13.54 -41.81 -20.03
N ALA A 312 14.23 -40.70 -19.87
CA ALA A 312 15.59 -40.74 -19.32
C ALA A 312 15.49 -41.11 -17.85
N LEU A 313 16.20 -42.20 -17.45
CA LEU A 313 16.42 -42.52 -16.05
C LEU A 313 17.34 -41.43 -15.48
N TYR A 314 16.83 -40.62 -14.59
CA TYR A 314 17.66 -39.82 -13.71
C TYR A 314 17.80 -40.64 -12.42
N ASP A 315 19.04 -40.88 -12.00
CA ASP A 315 19.31 -41.42 -10.68
C ASP A 315 18.77 -40.45 -9.64
N VAL A 316 17.77 -40.89 -8.91
CA VAL A 316 17.21 -40.17 -7.79
C VAL A 316 17.80 -40.86 -6.54
N GLU A 317 18.91 -40.33 -6.02
CA GLU A 317 19.37 -40.66 -4.67
C GLU A 317 18.60 -39.86 -3.62
#